data_eec2fe24e734a2585886c446795d01a1
#
_entry.id   eec2fe24e734a2585886c446795d01a1
#
_cell.length_a   1.000
_cell.length_b   1.000
_cell.length_c   1.000
_cell.angle_alpha   90.00
_cell.angle_beta   90.00
_cell.angle_gamma   90.00
#
_symmetry.space_group_name_H-M   'P 1'
#
loop_
_entity.id
_entity.type
_entity.pdbx_description
1 polymer ?
#
loop_
_entity_poly.entity_id
_entity_poly.type
_entity_poly.pdbx_seq_one_letter_code
_entity_poly.pdbx_strand_id
1 'polypeptide(L)'
;MAEPFFSVIVPAHNAADRIRKGLNSIKRQTFTDYELIVVCDDCQDKTAEIAHEYTQIVWEVGWHSCGRTRNKGLDLAEGQWILFMDDDDWWIEENAFQMIHDAILDGGEDFDVLAFGFHFGERGDAFQYHGKHYIAIWNKAWKREFLERIGARFPDVPHSDDVGFAEYTHPKARFRYLMAVLYDYNYMRPGSITHKLKTGELKRLEEMGLR
;
A
#
# COMPACT_ATOMS: atom_id res chain seq x y z
N MET A 1 -4.76 12.97 -21.18
CA MET A 1 -5.92 12.65 -20.31
C MET A 1 -5.76 13.48 -19.06
N ALA A 2 -6.81 13.74 -18.29
CA ALA A 2 -6.64 14.42 -17.00
C ALA A 2 -5.85 13.50 -16.05
N GLU A 3 -5.04 14.09 -15.19
CA GLU A 3 -4.29 13.38 -14.12
C GLU A 3 -5.30 12.75 -13.16
N PRO A 4 -5.23 11.44 -12.85
CA PRO A 4 -6.17 10.81 -11.92
C PRO A 4 -5.98 11.34 -10.50
N PHE A 5 -7.04 11.26 -9.69
CA PHE A 5 -6.93 11.69 -8.29
C PHE A 5 -6.09 10.72 -7.46
N PHE A 6 -6.34 9.40 -7.62
CA PHE A 6 -5.54 8.37 -6.94
C PHE A 6 -4.73 7.51 -7.90
N SER A 7 -3.51 7.14 -7.51
CA SER A 7 -2.82 5.95 -8.01
C SER A 7 -2.84 4.88 -6.93
N VAL A 8 -3.47 3.75 -7.23
CA VAL A 8 -3.48 2.58 -6.33
C VAL A 8 -2.38 1.63 -6.78
N ILE A 9 -1.36 1.45 -5.96
CA ILE A 9 -0.18 0.62 -6.26
C ILE A 9 -0.28 -0.70 -5.51
N VAL A 10 -0.25 -1.82 -6.24
CA VAL A 10 -0.30 -3.18 -5.71
C VAL A 10 0.97 -3.93 -6.13
N PRO A 11 1.98 -4.05 -5.24
CA PRO A 11 3.08 -4.97 -5.45
C PRO A 11 2.57 -6.41 -5.29
N ALA A 12 2.96 -7.32 -6.17
CA ALA A 12 2.49 -8.70 -6.13
C ALA A 12 3.62 -9.70 -6.40
N HIS A 13 3.61 -10.82 -5.65
CA HIS A 13 4.50 -11.94 -5.87
C HIS A 13 3.78 -13.26 -5.62
N ASN A 14 3.61 -14.08 -6.68
CA ASN A 14 2.93 -15.38 -6.60
C ASN A 14 1.65 -15.32 -5.74
N ALA A 15 0.67 -14.51 -6.17
CA ALA A 15 -0.53 -14.16 -5.44
C ALA A 15 -1.84 -14.60 -6.13
N ALA A 16 -1.77 -15.53 -7.09
CA ALA A 16 -2.92 -15.96 -7.89
C ALA A 16 -4.09 -16.48 -7.03
N ASP A 17 -3.80 -17.06 -5.87
CA ASP A 17 -4.78 -17.61 -4.94
C ASP A 17 -5.52 -16.55 -4.09
N ARG A 18 -5.03 -15.29 -4.04
CA ARG A 18 -5.52 -14.27 -3.10
C ARG A 18 -5.76 -12.90 -3.69
N ILE A 19 -5.00 -12.46 -4.69
CA ILE A 19 -5.02 -11.09 -5.24
C ILE A 19 -6.41 -10.64 -5.73
N ARG A 20 -7.25 -11.57 -6.19
CA ARG A 20 -8.62 -11.26 -6.67
C ARG A 20 -9.48 -10.57 -5.62
N LYS A 21 -9.34 -10.91 -4.33
CA LYS A 21 -10.13 -10.30 -3.26
C LYS A 21 -9.81 -8.80 -3.15
N GLY A 22 -8.52 -8.48 -3.14
CA GLY A 22 -8.05 -7.09 -3.09
C GLY A 22 -8.45 -6.31 -4.35
N LEU A 23 -8.18 -6.85 -5.54
CA LEU A 23 -8.53 -6.19 -6.81
C LEU A 23 -10.05 -5.98 -6.96
N ASN A 24 -10.87 -6.93 -6.53
CA ASN A 24 -12.32 -6.76 -6.49
C ASN A 24 -12.74 -5.63 -5.55
N SER A 25 -12.08 -5.47 -4.39
CA SER A 25 -12.40 -4.40 -3.46
C SER A 25 -12.08 -3.01 -4.03
N ILE A 26 -11.04 -2.89 -4.87
CA ILE A 26 -10.73 -1.68 -5.61
C ILE A 26 -11.78 -1.44 -6.70
N LYS A 27 -12.10 -2.46 -7.50
CA LYS A 27 -13.05 -2.32 -8.62
C LYS A 27 -14.47 -1.95 -8.18
N ARG A 28 -14.86 -2.30 -6.95
CA ARG A 28 -16.18 -1.94 -6.39
C ARG A 28 -16.24 -0.56 -5.76
N GLN A 29 -15.14 0.20 -5.74
CA GLN A 29 -15.15 1.55 -5.20
C GLN A 29 -16.12 2.46 -5.97
N THR A 30 -16.91 3.23 -5.23
CA THR A 30 -17.87 4.19 -5.82
C THR A 30 -17.18 5.42 -6.41
N PHE A 31 -16.01 5.78 -5.89
CA PHE A 31 -15.13 6.81 -6.47
C PHE A 31 -14.31 6.19 -7.59
N THR A 32 -14.36 6.78 -8.79
CA THR A 32 -13.81 6.17 -10.02
C THR A 32 -12.62 6.92 -10.62
N ASP A 33 -12.26 8.09 -10.07
CA ASP A 33 -11.13 8.88 -10.57
C ASP A 33 -9.81 8.35 -9.98
N TYR A 34 -9.44 7.13 -10.39
CA TYR A 34 -8.20 6.48 -10.02
C TYR A 34 -7.62 5.64 -11.15
N GLU A 35 -6.34 5.42 -11.08
CA GLU A 35 -5.65 4.36 -11.82
C GLU A 35 -5.23 3.23 -10.88
N LEU A 36 -5.19 2.01 -11.41
CA LEU A 36 -4.70 0.82 -10.70
C LEU A 36 -3.43 0.34 -11.37
N ILE A 37 -2.35 0.28 -10.61
CA ILE A 37 -1.01 -0.15 -11.04
C ILE A 37 -0.66 -1.43 -10.31
N VAL A 38 -0.46 -2.53 -11.03
CA VAL A 38 -0.01 -3.80 -10.46
C VAL A 38 1.41 -4.07 -10.94
N VAL A 39 2.33 -4.30 -10.01
CA VAL A 39 3.72 -4.66 -10.33
C VAL A 39 3.98 -6.07 -9.82
N CYS A 40 4.10 -7.01 -10.74
CA CYS A 40 4.35 -8.43 -10.48
C CYS A 40 5.87 -8.68 -10.44
N ASP A 41 6.41 -9.05 -9.29
CA ASP A 41 7.82 -9.34 -9.12
C ASP A 41 8.06 -10.85 -9.09
N ASP A 42 8.68 -11.36 -10.16
CA ASP A 42 8.99 -12.77 -10.36
C ASP A 42 7.78 -13.72 -10.15
N CYS A 43 6.63 -13.34 -10.69
CA CYS A 43 5.42 -14.16 -10.63
C CYS A 43 5.55 -15.35 -11.57
N GLN A 44 5.53 -16.58 -11.02
CA GLN A 44 5.57 -17.84 -11.76
C GLN A 44 4.18 -18.49 -11.87
N ASP A 45 3.17 -17.87 -11.26
CA ASP A 45 1.78 -18.29 -11.28
C ASP A 45 0.91 -17.35 -12.15
N LYS A 46 -0.41 -17.44 -12.03
CA LYS A 46 -1.34 -16.62 -12.82
C LYS A 46 -1.57 -15.22 -12.28
N THR A 47 -0.71 -14.70 -11.39
CA THR A 47 -0.90 -13.38 -10.77
C THR A 47 -1.03 -12.26 -11.81
N ALA A 48 -0.10 -12.19 -12.76
CA ALA A 48 -0.11 -11.15 -13.80
C ALA A 48 -1.32 -11.31 -14.74
N GLU A 49 -1.66 -12.56 -15.13
CA GLU A 49 -2.86 -12.85 -15.94
C GLU A 49 -4.14 -12.35 -15.24
N ILE A 50 -4.27 -12.61 -13.93
CA ILE A 50 -5.39 -12.13 -13.13
C ILE A 50 -5.39 -10.60 -13.04
N ALA A 51 -4.24 -9.95 -12.83
CA ALA A 51 -4.16 -8.50 -12.73
C ALA A 51 -4.64 -7.81 -14.02
N HIS A 52 -4.33 -8.36 -15.19
CA HIS A 52 -4.80 -7.86 -16.48
C HIS A 52 -6.32 -7.87 -16.67
N GLU A 53 -7.08 -8.64 -15.87
CA GLU A 53 -8.55 -8.58 -15.88
C GLU A 53 -9.09 -7.27 -15.27
N TYR A 54 -8.25 -6.53 -14.49
CA TYR A 54 -8.64 -5.34 -13.74
C TYR A 54 -8.03 -4.05 -14.25
N THR A 55 -6.82 -4.11 -14.82
CA THR A 55 -6.10 -2.93 -15.33
C THR A 55 -5.21 -3.29 -16.50
N GLN A 56 -4.90 -2.27 -17.33
CA GLN A 56 -3.88 -2.38 -18.38
C GLN A 56 -2.47 -2.02 -17.87
N ILE A 57 -2.37 -1.43 -16.66
CA ILE A 57 -1.08 -1.04 -16.07
C ILE A 57 -0.57 -2.18 -15.20
N VAL A 58 -0.09 -3.23 -15.85
CA VAL A 58 0.56 -4.37 -15.21
C VAL A 58 2.00 -4.44 -15.70
N TRP A 59 2.95 -4.45 -14.75
CA TRP A 59 4.38 -4.57 -15.05
C TRP A 59 4.94 -5.83 -14.41
N GLU A 60 5.68 -6.58 -15.21
CA GLU A 60 6.38 -7.78 -14.76
C GLU A 60 7.88 -7.49 -14.63
N VAL A 61 8.44 -7.81 -13.48
CA VAL A 61 9.85 -7.60 -13.15
C VAL A 61 10.40 -8.86 -12.48
N GLY A 62 11.71 -8.96 -12.28
CA GLY A 62 12.34 -10.11 -11.66
C GLY A 62 13.41 -9.68 -10.66
N TRP A 63 13.01 -8.90 -9.66
CA TRP A 63 13.95 -8.32 -8.70
C TRP A 63 13.98 -9.01 -7.35
N HIS A 64 12.94 -9.77 -7.01
CA HIS A 64 12.75 -10.38 -5.70
C HIS A 64 12.87 -9.34 -4.56
N SER A 65 12.34 -8.15 -4.79
CA SER A 65 12.46 -7.02 -3.87
C SER A 65 11.17 -6.22 -3.83
N CYS A 66 10.44 -6.32 -2.72
CA CYS A 66 9.19 -5.59 -2.52
C CYS A 66 9.40 -4.08 -2.58
N GLY A 67 10.50 -3.57 -2.03
CA GLY A 67 10.84 -2.15 -2.10
C GLY A 67 11.05 -1.65 -3.53
N ARG A 68 11.80 -2.39 -4.36
CA ARG A 68 11.98 -2.04 -5.79
C ARG A 68 10.66 -2.13 -6.55
N THR A 69 9.84 -3.11 -6.22
CA THR A 69 8.52 -3.31 -6.84
C THR A 69 7.59 -2.13 -6.53
N ARG A 70 7.55 -1.66 -5.28
CA ARG A 70 6.81 -0.46 -4.88
C ARG A 70 7.38 0.81 -5.54
N ASN A 71 8.69 0.93 -5.64
CA ASN A 71 9.33 2.05 -6.33
C ASN A 71 8.96 2.10 -7.81
N LYS A 72 8.86 0.94 -8.48
CA LYS A 72 8.37 0.89 -9.86
C LYS A 72 6.92 1.39 -9.95
N GLY A 73 6.08 1.03 -8.99
CA GLY A 73 4.72 1.57 -8.90
C GLY A 73 4.71 3.09 -8.75
N LEU A 74 5.58 3.66 -7.90
CA LEU A 74 5.75 5.11 -7.76
C LEU A 74 6.22 5.79 -9.04
N ASP A 75 7.12 5.14 -9.81
CA ASP A 75 7.61 5.68 -11.08
C ASP A 75 6.53 5.70 -12.20
N LEU A 76 5.50 4.87 -12.07
CA LEU A 76 4.39 4.77 -13.02
C LEU A 76 3.19 5.63 -12.62
N ALA A 77 3.12 6.05 -11.35
CA ALA A 77 1.98 6.73 -10.79
C ALA A 77 1.83 8.16 -11.35
N GLU A 78 0.65 8.44 -11.91
CA GLU A 78 0.25 9.76 -12.43
C GLU A 78 -0.75 10.49 -11.49
N GLY A 79 -1.34 9.77 -10.51
CA GLY A 79 -2.33 10.31 -9.59
C GLY A 79 -1.76 11.33 -8.60
N GLN A 80 -2.61 12.26 -8.17
CA GLN A 80 -2.25 13.30 -7.20
C GLN A 80 -1.91 12.71 -5.83
N TRP A 81 -2.57 11.61 -5.47
CA TRP A 81 -2.41 10.89 -4.21
C TRP A 81 -2.13 9.42 -4.44
N ILE A 82 -1.20 8.85 -3.69
CA ILE A 82 -0.79 7.45 -3.77
C ILE A 82 -1.46 6.65 -2.64
N LEU A 83 -2.09 5.56 -3.01
CA LEU A 83 -2.59 4.51 -2.12
C LEU A 83 -1.78 3.23 -2.37
N PHE A 84 -1.23 2.63 -1.33
CA PHE A 84 -0.63 1.29 -1.41
C PHE A 84 -1.62 0.25 -0.92
N MET A 85 -1.60 -0.93 -1.53
CA MET A 85 -2.32 -2.11 -1.04
C MET A 85 -1.46 -3.35 -1.27
N ASP A 86 -1.27 -4.17 -0.24
CA ASP A 86 -0.56 -5.44 -0.39
C ASP A 86 -1.44 -6.50 -1.10
N ASP A 87 -0.83 -7.50 -1.75
CA ASP A 87 -1.50 -8.46 -2.63
C ASP A 87 -2.43 -9.46 -1.90
N ASP A 88 -2.44 -9.42 -0.57
CA ASP A 88 -3.26 -10.27 0.30
C ASP A 88 -4.27 -9.48 1.16
N ASP A 89 -4.33 -8.16 1.00
CA ASP A 89 -5.21 -7.25 1.73
C ASP A 89 -6.41 -6.78 0.88
N TRP A 90 -7.35 -6.03 1.49
CA TRP A 90 -8.50 -5.47 0.77
C TRP A 90 -9.10 -4.23 1.46
N TRP A 91 -9.82 -3.44 0.69
CA TRP A 91 -10.65 -2.34 1.19
C TRP A 91 -11.97 -2.88 1.72
N ILE A 92 -12.40 -2.40 2.91
CA ILE A 92 -13.60 -2.90 3.60
C ILE A 92 -14.86 -2.35 2.93
N GLU A 93 -14.91 -1.04 2.73
CA GLU A 93 -16.10 -0.32 2.26
C GLU A 93 -15.99 0.05 0.78
N GLU A 94 -17.09 -0.01 0.06
CA GLU A 94 -17.15 0.39 -1.36
C GLU A 94 -17.04 1.91 -1.57
N ASN A 95 -17.23 2.71 -0.53
CA ASN A 95 -17.05 4.16 -0.54
C ASN A 95 -15.75 4.62 0.14
N ALA A 96 -14.80 3.71 0.41
CA ALA A 96 -13.56 4.06 1.10
C ALA A 96 -12.77 5.15 0.36
N PHE A 97 -12.65 5.05 -0.97
CA PHE A 97 -11.96 6.06 -1.78
C PHE A 97 -12.69 7.41 -1.76
N GLN A 98 -14.02 7.40 -1.78
CA GLN A 98 -14.81 8.63 -1.65
C GLN A 98 -14.59 9.28 -0.29
N MET A 99 -14.58 8.51 0.81
CA MET A 99 -14.31 9.05 2.14
C MET A 99 -12.90 9.64 2.26
N ILE A 100 -11.90 9.00 1.66
CA ILE A 100 -10.52 9.51 1.62
C ILE A 100 -10.47 10.81 0.81
N HIS A 101 -11.08 10.83 -0.39
CA HIS A 101 -11.15 12.00 -1.25
C HIS A 101 -11.79 13.19 -0.53
N ASP A 102 -12.96 13.01 0.08
CA ASP A 102 -13.69 14.08 0.75
C ASP A 102 -12.88 14.61 1.95
N ALA A 103 -12.26 13.72 2.74
CA ALA A 103 -11.38 14.12 3.84
C ALA A 103 -10.13 14.89 3.37
N ILE A 104 -9.63 14.60 2.17
CA ILE A 104 -8.52 15.34 1.56
C ILE A 104 -8.99 16.76 1.19
N LEU A 105 -10.13 16.88 0.52
CA LEU A 105 -10.67 18.18 0.10
C LEU A 105 -11.05 19.06 1.31
N ASP A 106 -11.71 18.48 2.30
CA ASP A 106 -12.08 19.20 3.55
C ASP A 106 -10.85 19.63 4.37
N GLY A 107 -9.70 18.97 4.13
CA GLY A 107 -8.44 19.21 4.84
C GLY A 107 -7.69 20.46 4.40
N GLY A 108 -8.02 21.00 3.26
CA GLY A 108 -7.22 22.03 2.63
C GLY A 108 -5.86 21.50 2.14
N GLU A 109 -4.95 22.39 1.82
CA GLU A 109 -3.65 22.01 1.21
C GLU A 109 -2.51 21.79 2.21
N ASP A 110 -2.76 21.97 3.52
CA ASP A 110 -1.69 22.06 4.52
C ASP A 110 -1.31 20.72 5.18
N PHE A 111 -1.41 19.62 4.45
CA PHE A 111 -0.92 18.32 4.90
C PHE A 111 -0.38 17.49 3.71
N ASP A 112 0.43 16.49 4.04
CA ASP A 112 1.16 15.66 3.06
C ASP A 112 0.69 14.21 3.08
N VAL A 113 0.06 13.75 4.19
CA VAL A 113 -0.38 12.38 4.41
C VAL A 113 -1.71 12.36 5.16
N LEU A 114 -2.71 11.66 4.61
CA LEU A 114 -3.94 11.32 5.31
C LEU A 114 -3.86 9.88 5.80
N ALA A 115 -3.90 9.66 7.11
CA ALA A 115 -3.91 8.32 7.69
C ALA A 115 -5.32 7.93 8.14
N PHE A 116 -5.65 6.63 8.04
CA PHE A 116 -6.95 6.09 8.41
C PHE A 116 -6.81 4.76 9.18
N GLY A 117 -7.90 4.29 9.77
CA GLY A 117 -7.95 3.06 10.54
C GLY A 117 -8.00 1.80 9.66
N PHE A 118 -7.67 0.65 10.26
CA PHE A 118 -7.69 -0.65 9.61
C PHE A 118 -8.06 -1.77 10.59
N HIS A 119 -8.51 -2.90 10.06
CA HIS A 119 -8.71 -4.16 10.80
C HIS A 119 -7.46 -5.05 10.74
N PHE A 120 -7.27 -5.89 11.74
CA PHE A 120 -6.27 -6.96 11.75
C PHE A 120 -6.89 -8.30 11.27
N GLY A 121 -7.54 -8.30 10.13
CA GLY A 121 -8.14 -9.49 9.53
C GLY A 121 -9.04 -10.26 10.51
N GLU A 122 -8.86 -11.59 10.58
CA GLU A 122 -9.68 -12.49 11.40
C GLU A 122 -9.62 -12.22 12.92
N ARG A 123 -8.66 -11.44 13.42
CA ARG A 123 -8.61 -11.07 14.84
C ARG A 123 -9.77 -10.17 15.26
N GLY A 124 -10.42 -9.50 14.30
CA GLY A 124 -11.55 -8.61 14.57
C GLY A 124 -11.21 -7.31 15.32
N ASP A 125 -9.92 -7.11 15.66
CA ASP A 125 -9.46 -5.87 16.28
C ASP A 125 -9.33 -4.78 15.22
N ALA A 126 -9.82 -3.58 15.52
CA ALA A 126 -9.64 -2.41 14.67
C ALA A 126 -8.56 -1.48 15.26
N PHE A 127 -7.64 -1.04 14.42
CA PHE A 127 -6.73 0.05 14.75
C PHE A 127 -7.33 1.37 14.29
N GLN A 128 -7.62 2.24 15.26
CA GLN A 128 -7.92 3.65 15.01
C GLN A 128 -6.78 4.50 15.57
N TYR A 129 -6.53 5.64 14.96
CA TYR A 129 -5.45 6.52 15.39
C TYR A 129 -5.69 7.09 16.79
N HIS A 130 -4.72 6.92 17.68
CA HIS A 130 -4.70 7.46 19.03
C HIS A 130 -3.40 8.26 19.34
N GLY A 131 -2.96 9.10 18.41
CA GLY A 131 -1.79 9.96 18.60
C GLY A 131 -0.44 9.34 18.24
N LYS A 132 -0.40 8.13 17.70
CA LYS A 132 0.83 7.50 17.19
C LYS A 132 0.65 7.06 15.73
N HIS A 133 1.62 7.38 14.88
CA HIS A 133 1.64 6.88 13.50
C HIS A 133 1.90 5.39 13.49
N TYR A 134 1.04 4.63 12.82
CA TYR A 134 1.37 3.25 12.49
C TYR A 134 2.38 3.23 11.35
N ILE A 135 3.36 2.33 11.43
CA ILE A 135 4.49 2.33 10.51
C ILE A 135 4.11 1.88 9.09
N ALA A 136 3.04 1.09 8.94
CA ALA A 136 2.58 0.61 7.64
C ALA A 136 2.27 1.74 6.66
N ILE A 137 2.47 1.47 5.38
CA ILE A 137 2.26 2.43 4.29
C ILE A 137 0.84 2.40 3.72
N TRP A 138 0.17 1.25 3.83
CA TRP A 138 -1.11 0.95 3.18
C TRP A 138 -2.34 1.56 3.89
N ASN A 139 -2.23 2.01 5.12
CA ASN A 139 -3.29 2.75 5.83
C ASN A 139 -3.15 4.27 5.68
N LYS A 140 -2.62 4.73 4.54
CA LYS A 140 -2.35 6.14 4.28
C LYS A 140 -2.58 6.48 2.81
N ALA A 141 -3.11 7.69 2.57
CA ALA A 141 -3.00 8.36 1.29
C ALA A 141 -1.82 9.33 1.36
N TRP A 142 -0.91 9.22 0.42
CA TRP A 142 0.32 10.00 0.34
C TRP A 142 0.23 11.01 -0.79
N LYS A 143 0.44 12.30 -0.53
CA LYS A 143 0.50 13.31 -1.58
C LYS A 143 1.71 13.03 -2.47
N ARG A 144 1.51 12.79 -3.80
CA ARG A 144 2.60 12.43 -4.72
C ARG A 144 3.67 13.52 -4.77
N GLU A 145 3.26 14.78 -4.89
CA GLU A 145 4.17 15.94 -4.87
C GLU A 145 5.08 15.97 -3.62
N PHE A 146 4.55 15.58 -2.45
CA PHE A 146 5.37 15.49 -1.23
C PHE A 146 6.44 14.40 -1.37
N LEU A 147 6.07 13.19 -1.83
CA LEU A 147 7.02 12.09 -2.00
C LEU A 147 8.12 12.45 -3.01
N GLU A 148 7.75 13.07 -4.12
CA GLU A 148 8.68 13.56 -5.14
C GLU A 148 9.63 14.63 -4.57
N ARG A 149 9.09 15.65 -3.88
CA ARG A 149 9.84 16.75 -3.29
C ARG A 149 10.91 16.28 -2.32
N ILE A 150 10.64 15.25 -1.52
CA ILE A 150 11.61 14.71 -0.56
C ILE A 150 12.47 13.58 -1.13
N GLY A 151 12.24 13.17 -2.39
CA GLY A 151 12.93 12.04 -3.00
C GLY A 151 12.65 10.70 -2.31
N ALA A 152 11.41 10.50 -1.83
CA ALA A 152 11.04 9.30 -1.10
C ALA A 152 11.14 8.03 -1.97
N ARG A 153 11.84 7.02 -1.47
CA ARG A 153 11.97 5.70 -2.09
C ARG A 153 12.01 4.62 -1.01
N PHE A 154 11.45 3.48 -1.33
CA PHE A 154 11.60 2.28 -0.52
C PHE A 154 13.04 1.75 -0.61
N PRO A 155 13.66 1.37 0.51
CA PRO A 155 14.99 0.76 0.49
C PRO A 155 14.94 -0.62 -0.18
N ASP A 156 16.03 -0.99 -0.85
CA ASP A 156 16.22 -2.33 -1.41
C ASP A 156 16.75 -3.27 -0.32
N VAL A 157 15.83 -3.81 0.46
CA VAL A 157 16.11 -4.72 1.57
C VAL A 157 15.27 -6.00 1.43
N PRO A 158 15.68 -7.12 2.01
CA PRO A 158 14.98 -8.40 1.87
C PRO A 158 13.52 -8.39 2.37
N HIS A 159 13.19 -7.56 3.34
CA HIS A 159 11.85 -7.36 3.90
C HIS A 159 11.80 -6.06 4.73
N SER A 160 10.59 -5.68 5.20
CA SER A 160 10.40 -4.48 6.06
C SER A 160 10.87 -3.17 5.40
N ASP A 161 10.77 -3.11 4.08
CA ASP A 161 11.05 -1.92 3.28
C ASP A 161 10.09 -0.76 3.61
N ASP A 162 8.86 -1.09 4.02
CA ASP A 162 7.86 -0.16 4.54
C ASP A 162 8.33 0.57 5.81
N VAL A 163 9.05 -0.14 6.70
CA VAL A 163 9.64 0.46 7.90
C VAL A 163 10.65 1.53 7.54
N GLY A 164 11.61 1.21 6.65
CA GLY A 164 12.61 2.18 6.20
C GLY A 164 12.00 3.37 5.45
N PHE A 165 10.96 3.12 4.65
CA PHE A 165 10.21 4.19 4.00
C PHE A 165 9.51 5.10 5.01
N ALA A 166 8.86 4.52 6.03
CA ALA A 166 8.19 5.28 7.07
C ALA A 166 9.19 6.09 7.93
N GLU A 167 10.31 5.50 8.32
CA GLU A 167 11.37 6.20 9.07
C GLU A 167 11.93 7.41 8.30
N TYR A 168 12.01 7.33 6.97
CA TYR A 168 12.45 8.44 6.13
C TYR A 168 11.39 9.52 5.93
N THR A 169 10.13 9.11 5.72
CA THR A 169 9.04 10.01 5.31
C THR A 169 8.31 10.65 6.49
N HIS A 170 8.01 9.89 7.56
CA HIS A 170 7.18 10.36 8.66
C HIS A 170 7.72 11.63 9.37
N PRO A 171 9.02 11.76 9.64
CA PRO A 171 9.56 12.98 10.29
C PRO A 171 9.44 14.23 9.42
N LYS A 172 9.20 14.08 8.11
CA LYS A 172 9.12 15.18 7.13
C LYS A 172 7.69 15.53 6.75
N ALA A 173 6.72 14.66 7.08
CA ALA A 173 5.34 14.76 6.66
C ALA A 173 4.46 15.48 7.69
N ARG A 174 3.52 16.28 7.19
CA ARG A 174 2.40 16.80 7.98
C ARG A 174 1.23 15.85 7.84
N PHE A 175 0.79 15.27 8.94
CA PHE A 175 -0.26 14.27 8.99
C PHE A 175 -1.63 14.85 9.29
N ARG A 176 -2.64 14.30 8.62
CA ARG A 176 -4.06 14.41 8.97
C ARG A 176 -4.64 13.01 9.19
N TYR A 177 -5.75 12.92 9.93
CA TYR A 177 -6.34 11.64 10.30
C TYR A 177 -7.81 11.60 9.96
N LEU A 178 -8.22 10.56 9.24
CA LEU A 178 -9.61 10.20 9.01
C LEU A 178 -10.02 9.14 10.04
N MET A 179 -10.99 9.47 10.89
CA MET A 179 -11.51 8.58 11.94
C MET A 179 -12.47 7.54 11.36
N ALA A 180 -11.99 6.75 10.42
CA ALA A 180 -12.72 5.66 9.78
C ALA A 180 -11.80 4.44 9.62
N VAL A 181 -12.37 3.25 9.71
CA VAL A 181 -11.68 1.97 9.49
C VAL A 181 -12.00 1.52 8.06
N LEU A 182 -11.03 1.64 7.15
CA LEU A 182 -11.25 1.49 5.71
C LEU A 182 -10.52 0.31 5.07
N TYR A 183 -9.54 -0.25 5.76
CA TYR A 183 -8.63 -1.25 5.22
C TYR A 183 -8.62 -2.51 6.08
N ASP A 184 -8.55 -3.67 5.48
CA ASP A 184 -8.42 -4.95 6.17
C ASP A 184 -7.04 -5.54 5.87
N TYR A 185 -6.19 -5.56 6.91
CA TYR A 185 -4.87 -6.14 6.89
C TYR A 185 -4.96 -7.63 7.20
N ASN A 186 -4.64 -8.50 6.25
CA ASN A 186 -4.64 -9.96 6.39
C ASN A 186 -3.51 -10.44 7.31
N TYR A 187 -3.60 -10.02 8.59
CA TYR A 187 -2.57 -10.20 9.58
C TYR A 187 -2.27 -11.68 9.86
N MET A 188 -0.98 -12.02 9.88
CA MET A 188 -0.50 -13.38 10.18
C MET A 188 -0.95 -14.45 9.18
N ARG A 189 -1.28 -14.07 7.94
CA ARG A 189 -1.51 -15.06 6.88
C ARG A 189 -0.32 -16.03 6.82
N PRO A 190 -0.55 -17.36 6.81
CA PRO A 190 0.53 -18.33 6.69
C PRO A 190 1.44 -18.04 5.48
N GLY A 191 2.74 -18.01 5.69
CA GLY A 191 3.73 -17.72 4.65
C GLY A 191 3.97 -16.22 4.36
N SER A 192 3.21 -15.29 4.97
CA SER A 192 3.51 -13.86 4.86
C SER A 192 4.84 -13.49 5.56
N ILE A 193 5.43 -12.36 5.19
CA ILE A 193 6.65 -11.84 5.83
C ILE A 193 6.43 -11.67 7.34
N THR A 194 5.30 -11.09 7.75
CA THR A 194 4.95 -10.90 9.16
C THR A 194 4.86 -12.23 9.90
N HIS A 195 4.23 -13.25 9.30
CA HIS A 195 4.17 -14.60 9.87
C HIS A 195 5.56 -15.20 10.05
N LYS A 196 6.37 -15.19 8.98
CA LYS A 196 7.73 -15.74 8.98
C LYS A 196 8.66 -15.06 10.00
N LEU A 197 8.57 -13.75 10.17
CA LEU A 197 9.32 -13.00 11.18
C LEU A 197 8.89 -13.40 12.61
N LYS A 198 7.59 -13.61 12.83
CA LYS A 198 7.07 -13.96 14.17
C LYS A 198 7.29 -15.43 14.53
N THR A 199 7.34 -16.31 13.54
CA THR A 199 7.66 -17.75 13.76
C THR A 199 9.16 -18.02 13.79
N GLY A 200 10.00 -17.02 13.48
CA GLY A 200 11.46 -17.19 13.43
C GLY A 200 11.98 -17.83 12.15
N GLU A 201 11.12 -17.99 11.13
CA GLU A 201 11.52 -18.46 9.79
C GLU A 201 12.35 -17.43 9.03
N LEU A 202 12.14 -16.12 9.32
CA LEU A 202 12.97 -15.02 8.83
C LEU A 202 13.66 -14.32 9.99
N LYS A 203 14.92 -13.90 9.76
CA LYS A 203 15.68 -13.06 10.69
C LYS A 203 15.29 -11.59 10.51
N ARG A 204 15.32 -10.82 11.59
CA ARG A 204 15.17 -9.36 11.52
C ARG A 204 16.36 -8.71 10.82
N LEU A 205 16.18 -7.55 10.20
CA LEU A 205 17.26 -6.85 9.50
C LEU A 205 18.47 -6.55 10.39
N GLU A 206 18.24 -6.21 11.65
CA GLU A 206 19.30 -6.01 12.66
C GLU A 206 20.16 -7.26 12.85
N GLU A 207 19.55 -8.46 12.88
CA GLU A 207 20.23 -9.76 13.01
C GLU A 207 21.03 -10.12 11.74
N MET A 208 20.67 -9.48 10.60
CA MET A 208 21.37 -9.64 9.33
C MET A 208 22.45 -8.56 9.11
N GLY A 209 22.59 -7.60 10.04
CA GLY A 209 23.53 -6.48 9.92
C GLY A 209 23.12 -5.43 8.87
N LEU A 210 21.83 -5.36 8.52
CA LEU A 210 21.27 -4.45 7.51
C LEU A 210 20.60 -3.21 8.11
N ARG A 211 20.62 -3.06 9.42
CA ARG A 211 20.14 -1.91 10.20
C ARG A 211 21.10 -1.59 11.32
#